data_fc8f549491dc2f347be1716ba462162b
#
_entry.id   fc8f549491dc2f347be1716ba462162b
#
_cell.length_a   1.000
_cell.length_b   1.000
_cell.length_c   1.000
_cell.angle_alpha   90.00
_cell.angle_beta   90.00
_cell.angle_gamma   90.00
#
_symmetry.space_group_name_H-M   'P 1'
#
loop_
_entity.id
_entity.type
_entity.pdbx_description
1 polymer ?
#
loop_
_entity_poly.entity_id
_entity_poly.type
_entity_poly.pdbx_seq_one_letter_code
_entity_poly.pdbx_strand_id
1 'polypeptide(L)'
;WDLALLGTDAVRDSSAAAITACGLLELVNALPALDGHRAHYEEMALRIVQSLTDNYLATDDDPTEGLLKHSVYHMGSGKGVDQCCSWGDYFYLEALVRLRQTWYSWW
;
A
#
# COMPACT_ATOMS: atom_id res chain seq x y z
N TRP A 1 -3.26 -5.10 -9.08
CA TRP A 1 -4.62 -5.57 -9.24
C TRP A 1 -5.18 -5.18 -10.62
N ASP A 2 -6.34 -5.65 -10.99
CA ASP A 2 -6.88 -5.48 -12.34
C ASP A 2 -7.53 -4.09 -12.50
N LEU A 3 -6.93 -3.23 -13.33
CA LEU A 3 -7.43 -1.87 -13.58
C LEU A 3 -8.76 -1.84 -14.34
N ALA A 4 -9.15 -2.95 -15.00
CA ALA A 4 -10.46 -3.05 -15.67
C ALA A 4 -11.62 -3.09 -14.66
N LEU A 5 -11.34 -3.35 -13.39
CA LEU A 5 -12.33 -3.40 -12.31
C LEU A 5 -12.51 -2.08 -11.56
N LEU A 6 -11.86 -0.99 -12.00
CA LEU A 6 -12.04 0.33 -11.42
C LEU A 6 -13.51 0.78 -11.47
N GLY A 7 -14.03 1.26 -10.34
CA GLY A 7 -15.41 1.72 -10.23
C GLY A 7 -16.46 0.62 -10.12
N THR A 8 -16.05 -0.64 -9.95
CA THR A 8 -16.92 -1.78 -9.67
C THR A 8 -16.93 -2.11 -8.17
N ASP A 9 -17.84 -3.01 -7.75
CA ASP A 9 -17.89 -3.58 -6.40
C ASP A 9 -16.91 -4.75 -6.22
N ALA A 10 -15.91 -4.87 -7.11
CA ALA A 10 -14.91 -5.91 -7.03
C ALA A 10 -14.07 -5.78 -5.75
N VAL A 11 -13.62 -6.94 -5.26
CA VAL A 11 -12.72 -7.01 -4.09
C VAL A 11 -11.49 -6.16 -4.32
N ARG A 12 -11.12 -5.37 -3.33
CA ARG A 12 -9.95 -4.49 -3.34
C ARG A 12 -8.75 -5.22 -2.78
N ASP A 13 -7.57 -4.75 -3.15
CA ASP A 13 -6.30 -5.29 -2.64
C ASP A 13 -5.48 -4.18 -2.00
N SER A 14 -5.61 -4.04 -0.68
CA SER A 14 -4.86 -3.06 0.11
C SER A 14 -3.35 -3.31 0.06
N SER A 15 -2.91 -4.56 -0.09
CA SER A 15 -1.49 -4.88 -0.18
C SER A 15 -0.85 -4.32 -1.44
N ALA A 16 -1.54 -4.37 -2.57
CA ALA A 16 -1.08 -3.74 -3.82
C ALA A 16 -0.93 -2.22 -3.67
N ALA A 17 -1.83 -1.57 -2.92
CA ALA A 17 -1.74 -0.15 -2.63
C ALA A 17 -0.51 0.18 -1.75
N ALA A 18 -0.25 -0.61 -0.70
CA ALA A 18 0.91 -0.43 0.17
C ALA A 18 2.24 -0.59 -0.59
N ILE A 19 2.36 -1.63 -1.43
CA ILE A 19 3.50 -1.85 -2.31
C ILE A 19 3.69 -0.67 -3.27
N THR A 20 2.60 -0.17 -3.87
CA THR A 20 2.64 0.97 -4.78
C THR A 20 3.14 2.23 -4.08
N ALA A 21 2.70 2.50 -2.85
CA ALA A 21 3.20 3.64 -2.07
C ALA A 21 4.72 3.56 -1.84
N CYS A 22 5.24 2.39 -1.45
CA CYS A 22 6.69 2.18 -1.31
C CYS A 22 7.43 2.40 -2.62
N GLY A 23 6.90 1.88 -3.75
CA GLY A 23 7.49 2.06 -5.08
C GLY A 23 7.53 3.52 -5.52
N LEU A 24 6.47 4.31 -5.25
CA LEU A 24 6.43 5.74 -5.53
C LEU A 24 7.46 6.51 -4.68
N LEU A 25 7.60 6.19 -3.40
CA LEU A 25 8.60 6.80 -2.52
C LEU A 25 10.04 6.45 -2.95
N GLU A 26 10.27 5.23 -3.43
CA GLU A 26 11.55 4.83 -4.01
C GLU A 26 11.84 5.62 -5.30
N LEU A 27 10.84 5.75 -6.17
CA LEU A 27 10.96 6.54 -7.41
C LEU A 27 11.29 8.01 -7.11
N VAL A 28 10.67 8.62 -6.10
CA VAL A 28 10.99 9.98 -5.64
C VAL A 28 12.46 10.10 -5.27
N ASN A 29 13.02 9.10 -4.57
CA ASN A 29 14.43 9.10 -4.17
C ASN A 29 15.39 8.90 -5.35
N ALA A 30 14.99 8.10 -6.34
CA ALA A 30 15.80 7.78 -7.52
C ALA A 30 15.85 8.92 -8.56
N LEU A 31 14.81 9.75 -8.63
CA LEU A 31 14.73 10.86 -9.58
C LEU A 31 15.66 12.01 -9.20
N PRO A 32 16.21 12.75 -10.19
CA PRO A 32 16.97 13.98 -9.94
C PRO A 32 16.20 14.98 -9.07
N ALA A 33 16.88 15.71 -8.20
CA ALA A 33 16.26 16.64 -7.25
C ALA A 33 15.36 17.71 -7.89
N LEU A 34 15.66 18.10 -9.13
CA LEU A 34 14.89 19.11 -9.89
C LEU A 34 13.87 18.49 -10.86
N ASP A 35 13.65 17.19 -10.80
CA ASP A 35 12.64 16.55 -11.65
C ASP A 35 11.24 16.99 -11.24
N GLY A 36 10.47 17.52 -12.20
CA GLY A 36 9.13 18.07 -11.96
C GLY A 36 8.08 17.04 -11.54
N HIS A 37 8.35 15.75 -11.72
CA HIS A 37 7.43 14.67 -11.34
C HIS A 37 7.57 14.24 -9.88
N ARG A 38 8.67 14.59 -9.20
CA ARG A 38 8.92 14.18 -7.80
C ARG A 38 7.76 14.52 -6.88
N ALA A 39 7.33 15.78 -6.88
CA ALA A 39 6.23 16.24 -6.02
C ALA A 39 4.92 15.50 -6.30
N HIS A 40 4.65 15.19 -7.57
CA HIS A 40 3.46 14.44 -7.94
C HIS A 40 3.49 13.00 -7.41
N TYR A 41 4.62 12.28 -7.54
CA TYR A 41 4.75 10.93 -7.02
C TYR A 41 4.72 10.88 -5.49
N GLU A 42 5.33 11.86 -4.83
CA GLU A 42 5.26 11.99 -3.37
C GLU A 42 3.82 12.22 -2.89
N GLU A 43 3.10 13.13 -3.53
CA GLU A 43 1.69 13.38 -3.24
C GLU A 43 0.83 12.13 -3.44
N MET A 44 1.05 11.39 -4.52
CA MET A 44 0.33 10.12 -4.77
C MET A 44 0.62 9.10 -3.66
N ALA A 45 1.87 8.94 -3.25
CA ALA A 45 2.24 8.02 -2.16
C ALA A 45 1.55 8.42 -0.85
N LEU A 46 1.58 9.71 -0.50
CA LEU A 46 0.91 10.24 0.69
C LEU A 46 -0.60 9.98 0.68
N ARG A 47 -1.26 10.22 -0.45
CA ARG A 47 -2.70 9.94 -0.60
C ARG A 47 -3.04 8.45 -0.45
N ILE A 48 -2.19 7.56 -0.99
CA ILE A 48 -2.37 6.12 -0.83
C ILE A 48 -2.24 5.74 0.64
N VAL A 49 -1.17 6.17 1.32
CA VAL A 49 -0.94 5.87 2.73
C VAL A 49 -2.07 6.43 3.60
N GLN A 50 -2.51 7.66 3.34
CA GLN A 50 -3.65 8.26 4.05
C GLN A 50 -4.93 7.43 3.87
N SER A 51 -5.24 7.02 2.63
CA SER A 51 -6.41 6.18 2.36
C SER A 51 -6.34 4.83 3.06
N LEU A 52 -5.15 4.20 3.08
CA LEU A 52 -4.94 2.94 3.81
C LEU A 52 -5.17 3.13 5.31
N THR A 53 -4.65 4.22 5.87
CA THR A 53 -4.81 4.54 7.30
C THR A 53 -6.27 4.78 7.67
N ASP A 54 -6.98 5.56 6.86
CA ASP A 54 -8.35 5.99 7.20
C ASP A 54 -9.40 4.89 6.98
N ASN A 55 -9.15 3.97 6.03
CA ASN A 55 -10.21 3.07 5.57
C ASN A 55 -9.88 1.58 5.68
N TYR A 56 -8.60 1.22 5.87
CA TYR A 56 -8.17 -0.17 5.73
C TYR A 56 -7.45 -0.73 6.97
N LEU A 57 -7.16 0.10 7.98
CA LEU A 57 -6.60 -0.42 9.23
C LEU A 57 -7.62 -1.28 9.98
N ALA A 58 -7.15 -2.38 10.53
CA ALA A 58 -7.89 -3.16 11.47
C ALA A 58 -8.04 -2.38 12.79
N THR A 59 -9.18 -2.54 13.43
CA THR A 59 -9.47 -2.00 14.76
C THR A 59 -9.53 -3.13 15.78
N ASP A 60 -9.58 -2.81 17.08
CA ASP A 60 -9.68 -3.81 18.14
C ASP A 60 -10.95 -4.69 18.03
N ASP A 61 -11.97 -4.22 17.32
CA ASP A 61 -13.22 -4.96 17.11
C ASP A 61 -13.17 -5.90 15.88
N ASP A 62 -12.13 -5.80 15.04
CA ASP A 62 -11.97 -6.64 13.86
C ASP A 62 -11.44 -8.06 14.24
N PRO A 63 -11.98 -9.14 13.68
CA PRO A 63 -11.57 -10.51 14.00
C PRO A 63 -10.28 -10.92 13.28
N THR A 64 -9.28 -10.05 13.28
CA THR A 64 -8.00 -10.26 12.60
C THR A 64 -6.84 -9.80 13.46
N GLU A 65 -5.69 -10.46 13.31
CA GLU A 65 -4.41 -10.07 13.93
C GLU A 65 -3.51 -9.25 13.00
N GLY A 66 -3.91 -9.06 11.72
CA GLY A 66 -3.18 -8.24 10.75
C GLY A 66 -3.50 -6.76 10.87
N LEU A 67 -2.67 -5.91 10.26
CA LEU A 67 -2.83 -4.45 10.26
C LEU A 67 -3.77 -3.96 9.16
N LEU A 68 -3.57 -4.42 7.91
CA LEU A 68 -4.37 -4.01 6.77
C LEU A 68 -5.40 -5.06 6.40
N LYS A 69 -6.67 -4.66 6.44
CA LYS A 69 -7.80 -5.43 5.91
C LYS A 69 -7.86 -5.36 4.38
N HIS A 70 -8.65 -6.24 3.79
CA HIS A 70 -9.01 -6.21 2.37
C HIS A 70 -7.82 -6.43 1.43
N SER A 71 -6.87 -7.28 1.81
CA SER A 71 -5.82 -7.78 0.92
C SER A 71 -6.28 -9.01 0.15
N VAL A 72 -5.60 -9.30 -0.97
CA VAL A 72 -5.88 -10.49 -1.79
C VAL A 72 -4.60 -11.28 -2.00
N TYR A 73 -4.60 -12.55 -1.52
CA TYR A 73 -3.49 -13.46 -1.79
C TYR A 73 -3.57 -14.06 -3.19
N HIS A 74 -4.69 -14.70 -3.52
CA HIS A 74 -4.87 -15.35 -4.82
C HIS A 74 -6.34 -15.41 -5.23
N MET A 75 -6.79 -14.48 -6.04
CA MET A 75 -8.17 -14.37 -6.49
C MET A 75 -8.65 -15.62 -7.22
N GLY A 76 -7.84 -16.16 -8.14
CA GLY A 76 -8.23 -17.29 -9.00
C GLY A 76 -8.55 -18.58 -8.25
N SER A 77 -7.98 -18.79 -7.06
CA SER A 77 -8.28 -19.96 -6.20
C SER A 77 -9.20 -19.61 -5.02
N GLY A 78 -9.59 -18.36 -4.87
CA GLY A 78 -10.37 -17.88 -3.71
C GLY A 78 -9.63 -17.93 -2.38
N LYS A 79 -8.27 -18.06 -2.40
CA LYS A 79 -7.48 -18.13 -1.17
C LYS A 79 -7.05 -16.75 -0.70
N GLY A 80 -7.30 -16.47 0.58
CA GLY A 80 -6.91 -15.19 1.19
C GLY A 80 -7.48 -13.98 0.44
N VAL A 81 -8.72 -14.08 0.02
CA VAL A 81 -9.46 -13.01 -0.63
C VAL A 81 -10.17 -12.22 0.45
N ASP A 82 -10.01 -10.89 0.42
CA ASP A 82 -10.60 -9.99 1.40
C ASP A 82 -10.12 -10.25 2.85
N GLN A 83 -8.84 -10.54 3.02
CA GLN A 83 -8.21 -10.85 4.32
C GLN A 83 -6.98 -9.97 4.56
N CYS A 84 -6.40 -10.05 5.75
CA CYS A 84 -5.06 -9.49 6.01
C CYS A 84 -3.98 -10.39 5.42
N CYS A 85 -2.86 -9.80 5.03
CA CYS A 85 -1.70 -10.56 4.59
C CYS A 85 -0.39 -9.90 5.08
N SER A 86 0.60 -10.73 5.41
CA SER A 86 1.86 -10.28 6.02
C SER A 86 2.64 -9.27 5.18
N TRP A 87 2.62 -9.40 3.85
CA TRP A 87 3.29 -8.43 2.97
C TRP A 87 2.53 -7.11 2.88
N GLY A 88 1.19 -7.10 2.99
CA GLY A 88 0.40 -5.89 3.11
C GLY A 88 0.82 -5.09 4.34
N ASP A 89 0.87 -5.74 5.48
CA ASP A 89 1.30 -5.16 6.75
C ASP A 89 2.74 -4.67 6.69
N TYR A 90 3.65 -5.49 6.13
CA TYR A 90 5.05 -5.14 5.97
C TYR A 90 5.22 -3.87 5.13
N PHE A 91 4.64 -3.82 3.92
CA PHE A 91 4.81 -2.67 3.04
C PHE A 91 4.09 -1.41 3.54
N TYR A 92 3.00 -1.57 4.29
CA TYR A 92 2.37 -0.43 4.95
C TYR A 92 3.28 0.17 6.02
N LEU A 93 3.87 -0.66 6.89
CA LEU A 93 4.84 -0.20 7.88
C LEU A 93 6.10 0.40 7.21
N GLU A 94 6.60 -0.22 6.15
CA GLU A 94 7.72 0.32 5.37
C GLU A 94 7.39 1.71 4.81
N ALA A 95 6.20 1.90 4.22
CA ALA A 95 5.78 3.20 3.71
C ALA A 95 5.77 4.27 4.81
N LEU A 96 5.25 3.95 6.00
CA LEU A 96 5.25 4.85 7.16
C LEU A 96 6.68 5.20 7.62
N VAL A 97 7.59 4.23 7.63
CA VAL A 97 9.00 4.47 7.99
C VAL A 97 9.68 5.35 6.95
N ARG A 98 9.47 5.10 5.65
CA ARG A 98 10.01 5.91 4.54
C ARG A 98 9.55 7.37 4.60
N LEU A 99 8.34 7.62 5.06
CA LEU A 99 7.81 8.98 5.25
C LEU A 99 8.39 9.71 6.47
N ARG A 100 8.87 8.97 7.47
CA ARG A 100 9.38 9.54 8.73
C ARG A 100 10.89 9.75 8.75
N GLN A 101 11.65 8.94 8.03
CA GLN A 101 13.11 8.95 8.09
C GLN A 101 13.73 8.46 6.78
N THR A 102 15.03 8.67 6.62
CA THR A 102 15.78 8.10 5.50
C THR A 102 15.67 6.57 5.52
N TRP A 103 15.25 6.01 4.40
CA TRP A 103 15.14 4.57 4.22
C TRP A 103 16.40 4.03 3.54
N TYR A 104 16.90 2.92 4.06
CA TYR A 104 18.00 2.16 3.44
C TYR A 104 17.46 0.78 3.04
N SER A 105 17.57 0.44 1.76
CA SER A 105 17.26 -0.91 1.29
C SER A 105 18.30 -1.89 1.78
N TRP A 106 17.86 -3.01 2.35
CA TRP A 106 18.72 -4.07 2.88
C TRP A 106 18.82 -5.27 1.93
N TRP A 107 18.20 -5.19 0.77
CA TRP A 107 18.20 -6.22 -0.28
C TRP A 107 18.39 -5.60 -1.66
#